data_4a24719d4fb4e48ede1d6b839313919b
#
_entry.id   4a24719d4fb4e48ede1d6b839313919b
#
_cell.length_a   1.000
_cell.length_b   1.000
_cell.length_c   1.000
_cell.angle_alpha   90.00
_cell.angle_beta   90.00
_cell.angle_gamma   90.00
#
_symmetry.space_group_name_H-M   'P 1'
#
loop_
_entity.id
_entity.type
_entity.pdbx_description
1 polymer ?
#
loop_
_entity_poly.entity_id
_entity_poly.type
_entity_poly.pdbx_seq_one_letter_code
_entity_poly.pdbx_strand_id
1 'polypeptide(L)'
;MTENAQRNRKAEVNLLAAAREAQWSAAAFMGPNTMKLVSPAKVNLLLAIGARREDGYHDADTIMHALALHDTLYLRAEGVSTDELAKRVAEGGARADVAVGGPADSLVMTIDLADRTGQDLAVPAADNLAFKAADRLSRAVGRDLPEAIQLRIEKHIPAQGGLGGGSSNAAAVLVGLAKAWDLAADDERVADVARSLGADVAFFLHGGCALLGGVGEVLQRRLETSRRAVVLVKPAEGVSTAEAYKRFDAAPRPVPEEELARDLAATRADDVALANNLAPAAEALLPELSVVRAWLAEQAGENNVLLSGSGSATFALVDTFAEASRIATAAAARGWWARPTSLSGLRAAVAPSR
;
A
#
# COMPACT_ATOMS: atom_id res chain seq x y z
N MET A 1 -27.25 27.70 16.90
CA MET A 1 -26.38 28.13 15.77
C MET A 1 -27.26 28.18 14.53
N THR A 2 -27.37 29.30 13.89
CA THR A 2 -28.29 29.54 12.78
C THR A 2 -27.78 28.81 11.50
N GLU A 3 -28.71 28.35 10.68
CA GLU A 3 -28.47 27.67 9.41
C GLU A 3 -27.49 28.44 8.48
N ASN A 4 -27.46 29.75 8.60
CA ASN A 4 -26.51 30.63 7.91
C ASN A 4 -25.06 30.49 8.40
N ALA A 5 -24.83 30.18 9.67
CA ALA A 5 -23.48 29.94 10.20
C ALA A 5 -22.91 28.59 9.75
N GLN A 6 -23.76 27.58 9.56
CA GLN A 6 -23.35 26.27 8.99
C GLN A 6 -23.06 26.37 7.49
N ARG A 7 -23.86 27.15 6.74
CA ARG A 7 -23.60 27.40 5.32
C ARG A 7 -22.31 28.17 5.07
N ASN A 8 -22.01 29.18 5.89
CA ASN A 8 -20.77 29.95 5.79
C ASN A 8 -19.53 29.09 6.14
N ARG A 9 -19.61 28.27 7.19
CA ARG A 9 -18.51 27.31 7.51
C ARG A 9 -18.25 26.30 6.41
N LYS A 10 -19.32 25.78 5.79
CA LYS A 10 -19.19 24.84 4.67
C LYS A 10 -18.61 25.52 3.42
N ALA A 11 -18.95 26.77 3.16
CA ALA A 11 -18.38 27.55 2.07
C ALA A 11 -16.91 27.93 2.33
N GLU A 12 -16.51 28.27 3.56
CA GLU A 12 -15.13 28.54 3.96
C GLU A 12 -14.26 27.27 3.86
N VAL A 13 -14.76 26.12 4.32
CA VAL A 13 -14.08 24.83 4.19
C VAL A 13 -13.90 24.44 2.73
N ASN A 14 -14.90 24.68 1.87
CA ASN A 14 -14.81 24.44 0.43
C ASN A 14 -13.85 25.40 -0.29
N LEU A 15 -13.79 26.68 0.12
CA LEU A 15 -12.85 27.67 -0.42
C LEU A 15 -11.40 27.35 0.00
N LEU A 16 -11.19 26.92 1.24
CA LEU A 16 -9.89 26.49 1.73
C LEU A 16 -9.45 25.17 1.05
N ALA A 17 -10.37 24.25 0.80
CA ALA A 17 -10.08 23.02 0.05
C ALA A 17 -9.76 23.32 -1.41
N ALA A 18 -10.51 24.20 -2.07
CA ALA A 18 -10.25 24.64 -3.45
C ALA A 18 -8.95 25.46 -3.58
N ALA A 19 -8.63 26.29 -2.60
CA ALA A 19 -7.35 27.02 -2.54
C ALA A 19 -6.18 26.07 -2.30
N ARG A 20 -6.35 25.04 -1.47
CA ARG A 20 -5.38 23.94 -1.31
C ARG A 20 -5.20 23.15 -2.61
N GLU A 21 -6.27 22.76 -3.29
CA GLU A 21 -6.19 22.07 -4.59
C GLU A 21 -5.47 22.91 -5.66
N ALA A 22 -5.71 24.24 -5.70
CA ALA A 22 -5.04 25.14 -6.61
C ALA A 22 -3.54 25.34 -6.26
N GLN A 23 -3.20 25.38 -4.98
CA GLN A 23 -1.83 25.54 -4.49
C GLN A 23 -1.01 24.25 -4.63
N TRP A 24 -1.67 23.08 -4.64
CA TRP A 24 -1.09 21.75 -4.72
C TRP A 24 -1.57 20.98 -5.96
N SER A 25 -1.99 21.68 -7.02
CA SER A 25 -2.25 21.00 -8.29
C SER A 25 -0.99 20.24 -8.73
N ALA A 26 -1.15 19.07 -9.35
CA ALA A 26 -0.01 18.30 -9.85
C ALA A 26 0.92 19.18 -10.71
N ALA A 27 0.37 20.15 -11.44
CA ALA A 27 1.13 21.12 -12.24
C ALA A 27 1.96 22.11 -11.38
N ALA A 28 1.45 22.55 -10.21
CA ALA A 28 2.17 23.42 -9.30
C ALA A 28 3.27 22.66 -8.52
N PHE A 29 3.08 21.36 -8.30
CA PHE A 29 4.05 20.48 -7.67
C PHE A 29 5.15 20.03 -8.65
N MET A 30 4.90 20.06 -9.96
CA MET A 30 5.85 19.70 -11.03
C MET A 30 6.91 20.80 -11.25
N GLY A 31 7.64 21.17 -10.19
CA GLY A 31 8.81 22.04 -10.26
C GLY A 31 10.10 21.26 -10.58
N PRO A 32 11.22 21.97 -10.82
CA PRO A 32 12.53 21.35 -10.93
C PRO A 32 12.79 20.48 -9.69
N ASN A 33 13.49 19.37 -9.87
CA ASN A 33 13.82 18.38 -8.82
C ASN A 33 12.63 17.57 -8.24
N THR A 34 11.43 17.66 -8.83
CA THR A 34 10.32 16.77 -8.43
C THR A 34 10.42 15.45 -9.17
N MET A 35 10.44 14.37 -8.41
CA MET A 35 10.38 13.00 -8.94
C MET A 35 8.95 12.48 -8.91
N LYS A 36 8.51 11.90 -10.01
CA LYS A 36 7.28 11.10 -10.07
C LYS A 36 7.62 9.65 -9.72
N LEU A 37 6.89 9.07 -8.76
CA LEU A 37 7.10 7.70 -8.31
C LEU A 37 5.85 6.85 -8.59
N VAL A 38 6.06 5.58 -8.92
CA VAL A 38 5.02 4.57 -9.08
C VAL A 38 5.02 3.69 -7.84
N SER A 39 3.84 3.49 -7.26
CA SER A 39 3.63 2.74 -6.03
C SER A 39 2.50 1.71 -6.26
N PRO A 40 2.82 0.49 -6.77
CA PRO A 40 1.82 -0.50 -7.18
C PRO A 40 1.09 -1.12 -5.99
N ALA A 41 -0.13 -1.61 -6.21
CA ALA A 41 -0.81 -2.53 -5.30
C ALA A 41 -0.25 -3.95 -5.43
N LYS A 42 -0.66 -4.84 -4.51
CA LYS A 42 -0.40 -6.29 -4.56
C LYS A 42 -1.65 -7.08 -4.23
N VAL A 43 -1.64 -8.35 -4.58
CA VAL A 43 -2.50 -9.40 -4.03
C VAL A 43 -1.63 -10.54 -3.51
N ASN A 44 -2.16 -11.35 -2.58
CA ASN A 44 -1.55 -12.61 -2.21
C ASN A 44 -2.23 -13.73 -3.03
N LEU A 45 -1.49 -14.41 -3.90
CA LEU A 45 -1.96 -15.61 -4.58
C LEU A 45 -1.97 -16.80 -3.61
N LEU A 46 -0.97 -16.85 -2.72
CA LEU A 46 -0.88 -17.76 -1.59
C LEU A 46 -0.63 -16.95 -0.32
N LEU A 47 -1.38 -17.26 0.75
CA LEU A 47 -1.06 -16.85 2.11
C LEU A 47 -1.30 -18.05 3.04
N ALA A 48 -0.22 -18.69 3.44
CA ALA A 48 -0.22 -19.82 4.36
C ALA A 48 0.42 -19.38 5.68
N ILE A 49 -0.44 -19.09 6.67
CA ILE A 49 -0.02 -18.76 8.03
C ILE A 49 0.25 -20.06 8.77
N GLY A 50 1.44 -20.17 9.31
CA GLY A 50 1.91 -21.29 10.11
C GLY A 50 1.61 -21.13 11.61
N ALA A 51 2.34 -21.90 12.42
CA ALA A 51 2.22 -21.84 13.86
C ALA A 51 2.70 -20.48 14.41
N ARG A 52 2.13 -20.10 15.56
CA ARG A 52 2.59 -18.92 16.30
C ARG A 52 3.96 -19.19 16.92
N ARG A 53 4.88 -18.25 16.72
CA ARG A 53 6.23 -18.29 17.25
C ARG A 53 6.28 -17.76 18.69
N GLU A 54 7.39 -18.00 19.38
CA GLU A 54 7.62 -17.49 20.75
C GLU A 54 7.67 -15.95 20.80
N ASP A 55 8.09 -15.30 19.69
CA ASP A 55 8.13 -13.84 19.58
C ASP A 55 6.74 -13.20 19.32
N GLY A 56 5.69 -14.04 19.23
CA GLY A 56 4.31 -13.62 19.04
C GLY A 56 3.90 -13.46 17.58
N TYR A 57 4.83 -13.59 16.62
CA TYR A 57 4.55 -13.61 15.18
C TYR A 57 4.21 -15.03 14.70
N HIS A 58 3.81 -15.15 13.44
CA HIS A 58 3.58 -16.42 12.77
C HIS A 58 4.57 -16.59 11.63
N ASP A 59 5.07 -17.81 11.46
CA ASP A 59 5.69 -18.13 10.20
C ASP A 59 4.63 -18.02 9.08
N ALA A 60 5.04 -17.48 7.94
CA ALA A 60 4.15 -17.32 6.81
C ALA A 60 4.89 -17.61 5.51
N ASP A 61 4.32 -18.51 4.70
CA ASP A 61 4.69 -18.63 3.31
C ASP A 61 3.67 -17.87 2.47
N THR A 62 4.13 -16.92 1.66
CA THR A 62 3.23 -16.14 0.83
C THR A 62 3.79 -15.93 -0.57
N ILE A 63 2.92 -16.06 -1.58
CA ILE A 63 3.22 -15.66 -2.95
C ILE A 63 2.45 -14.38 -3.22
N MET A 64 3.19 -13.27 -3.31
CA MET A 64 2.63 -11.97 -3.63
C MET A 64 2.82 -11.64 -5.11
N HIS A 65 1.82 -11.01 -5.70
CA HIS A 65 1.89 -10.51 -7.07
C HIS A 65 1.51 -9.04 -7.13
N ALA A 66 2.35 -8.21 -7.75
CA ALA A 66 2.06 -6.80 -7.98
C ALA A 66 0.95 -6.62 -9.02
N LEU A 67 0.23 -5.51 -8.92
CA LEU A 67 -0.86 -5.11 -9.81
C LEU A 67 -0.50 -3.90 -10.66
N ALA A 68 -1.20 -3.72 -11.77
CA ALA A 68 -1.14 -2.49 -12.56
C ALA A 68 -1.81 -1.30 -11.85
N LEU A 69 -2.78 -1.56 -10.95
CA LEU A 69 -3.32 -0.53 -10.05
C LEU A 69 -2.19 0.00 -9.17
N HIS A 70 -2.00 1.31 -9.15
CA HIS A 70 -0.94 1.96 -8.37
C HIS A 70 -1.35 3.34 -7.89
N ASP A 71 -0.76 3.78 -6.78
CA ASP A 71 -0.73 5.18 -6.39
C ASP A 71 0.37 5.91 -7.16
N THR A 72 0.18 7.19 -7.40
CA THR A 72 1.21 8.06 -7.97
C THR A 72 1.71 8.99 -6.88
N LEU A 73 3.03 9.05 -6.68
CA LEU A 73 3.63 9.97 -5.74
C LEU A 73 4.49 11.00 -6.49
N TYR A 74 4.49 12.21 -5.95
CA TYR A 74 5.40 13.28 -6.36
C TYR A 74 6.23 13.65 -5.15
N LEU A 75 7.54 13.49 -5.24
CA LEU A 75 8.48 13.69 -4.15
C LEU A 75 9.50 14.74 -4.55
N ARG A 76 9.72 15.72 -3.66
CA ARG A 76 10.78 16.71 -3.74
C ARG A 76 11.52 16.76 -2.42
N ALA A 77 12.83 16.58 -2.44
CA ALA A 77 13.70 16.68 -1.29
C ALA A 77 14.70 17.82 -1.55
N GLU A 78 14.80 18.74 -0.61
CA GLU A 78 15.62 19.95 -0.74
C GLU A 78 16.40 20.20 0.55
N GLY A 79 17.73 20.40 0.43
CA GLY A 79 18.52 20.95 1.52
C GLY A 79 18.07 22.37 1.83
N VAL A 80 17.87 22.69 3.10
CA VAL A 80 17.44 24.00 3.57
C VAL A 80 18.42 24.55 4.62
N SER A 81 18.33 25.86 4.94
CA SER A 81 19.09 26.38 6.07
C SER A 81 18.48 25.92 7.41
N THR A 82 19.27 25.94 8.48
CA THR A 82 18.78 25.64 9.83
C THR A 82 17.62 26.55 10.23
N ASP A 83 17.70 27.86 9.87
CA ASP A 83 16.65 28.81 10.16
C ASP A 83 15.34 28.50 9.39
N GLU A 84 15.46 28.10 8.11
CA GLU A 84 14.30 27.71 7.30
C GLU A 84 13.67 26.41 7.83
N LEU A 85 14.49 25.43 8.24
CA LEU A 85 14.00 24.22 8.88
C LEU A 85 13.23 24.55 10.15
N ALA A 86 13.82 25.34 11.05
CA ALA A 86 13.18 25.75 12.31
C ALA A 86 11.85 26.49 12.06
N LYS A 87 11.79 27.35 11.04
CA LYS A 87 10.57 28.02 10.62
C LYS A 87 9.49 27.02 10.17
N ARG A 88 9.85 26.07 9.29
CA ARG A 88 8.92 25.04 8.80
C ARG A 88 8.42 24.11 9.91
N VAL A 89 9.28 23.76 10.86
CA VAL A 89 8.90 23.01 12.05
C VAL A 89 7.91 23.80 12.90
N ALA A 90 8.19 25.11 13.17
CA ALA A 90 7.29 25.96 13.96
C ALA A 90 5.93 26.18 13.28
N GLU A 91 5.92 26.42 11.98
CA GLU A 91 4.68 26.60 11.20
C GLU A 91 3.90 25.27 11.04
N GLY A 92 4.60 24.15 11.00
CA GLY A 92 4.05 22.80 10.79
C GLY A 92 3.66 22.07 12.07
N GLY A 93 4.24 22.41 13.21
CA GLY A 93 4.16 21.60 14.43
C GLY A 93 2.76 21.34 15.01
N ALA A 94 1.75 22.12 14.59
CA ALA A 94 0.35 21.88 14.94
C ALA A 94 -0.46 21.24 13.78
N ARG A 95 0.15 20.96 12.64
CA ARG A 95 -0.52 20.48 11.43
C ARG A 95 -0.40 18.98 11.32
N ALA A 96 -1.53 18.29 11.08
CA ALA A 96 -1.56 16.84 10.90
C ALA A 96 -0.83 16.35 9.64
N ASP A 97 -0.59 17.24 8.67
CA ASP A 97 0.10 16.93 7.39
C ASP A 97 1.62 17.17 7.44
N VAL A 98 2.19 17.53 8.59
CA VAL A 98 3.63 17.76 8.78
C VAL A 98 4.18 16.83 9.85
N ALA A 99 5.35 16.26 9.60
CA ALA A 99 6.10 15.45 10.54
C ALA A 99 7.58 15.86 10.58
N VAL A 100 8.21 15.72 11.73
CA VAL A 100 9.62 16.04 11.98
C VAL A 100 10.35 14.77 12.39
N GLY A 101 11.55 14.57 11.86
CA GLY A 101 12.38 13.40 12.13
C GLY A 101 13.80 13.55 11.62
N GLY A 102 14.48 12.43 11.36
CA GLY A 102 15.89 12.39 11.01
C GLY A 102 16.79 12.51 12.23
N PRO A 103 18.12 12.38 12.06
CA PRO A 103 19.08 12.63 13.11
C PRO A 103 18.95 14.06 13.64
N ALA A 104 18.82 14.24 14.96
CA ALA A 104 18.69 15.55 15.61
C ALA A 104 17.57 16.45 14.99
N ASP A 105 16.45 15.83 14.56
CA ASP A 105 15.32 16.51 13.93
C ASP A 105 15.70 17.32 12.67
N SER A 106 16.67 16.84 11.92
CA SER A 106 17.18 17.47 10.70
C SER A 106 16.24 17.41 9.50
N LEU A 107 15.11 16.66 9.59
CA LEU A 107 14.19 16.45 8.49
C LEU A 107 12.78 16.94 8.83
N VAL A 108 12.20 17.74 7.96
CA VAL A 108 10.76 18.07 7.99
C VAL A 108 10.08 17.55 6.75
N MET A 109 8.98 16.81 6.91
CA MET A 109 8.22 16.25 5.79
C MET A 109 6.78 16.74 5.82
N THR A 110 6.32 17.27 4.68
CA THR A 110 4.90 17.62 4.46
C THR A 110 4.30 16.59 3.53
N ILE A 111 3.16 16.03 3.91
CA ILE A 111 2.43 15.02 3.12
C ILE A 111 1.07 15.58 2.71
N ASP A 112 0.86 15.74 1.40
CA ASP A 112 -0.43 16.06 0.81
C ASP A 112 -1.05 14.78 0.23
N LEU A 113 -2.25 14.43 0.65
CA LEU A 113 -2.94 13.23 0.24
C LEU A 113 -4.19 13.59 -0.57
N ALA A 114 -4.15 13.29 -1.88
CA ALA A 114 -5.28 13.43 -2.79
C ALA A 114 -5.98 12.07 -2.94
N ASP A 115 -7.07 11.86 -2.21
CA ASP A 115 -7.83 10.61 -2.28
C ASP A 115 -8.65 10.53 -3.56
N ARG A 116 -8.50 9.41 -4.29
CA ARG A 116 -9.26 9.04 -5.49
C ARG A 116 -10.05 7.74 -5.27
N THR A 117 -10.04 7.24 -4.04
CA THR A 117 -10.76 6.00 -3.68
C THR A 117 -12.17 6.27 -3.19
N GLY A 118 -12.47 7.50 -2.78
CA GLY A 118 -13.72 7.90 -2.16
C GLY A 118 -13.80 7.51 -0.68
N GLN A 119 -12.66 7.18 -0.06
CA GLN A 119 -12.53 6.95 1.37
C GLN A 119 -11.93 8.21 2.00
N ASP A 120 -12.57 8.77 3.02
CA ASP A 120 -12.01 9.91 3.75
C ASP A 120 -10.85 9.43 4.64
N LEU A 121 -9.64 9.44 4.07
CA LEU A 121 -8.43 8.93 4.72
C LEU A 121 -7.66 10.10 5.35
N ALA A 122 -7.86 10.31 6.64
CA ALA A 122 -7.04 11.22 7.43
C ALA A 122 -6.01 10.42 8.25
N VAL A 123 -4.78 10.30 7.75
CA VAL A 123 -3.65 9.72 8.49
C VAL A 123 -2.68 10.85 8.83
N PRO A 124 -2.41 11.12 10.12
CA PRO A 124 -1.39 12.09 10.51
C PRO A 124 -0.05 11.75 9.83
N ALA A 125 0.69 12.77 9.39
CA ALA A 125 1.97 12.57 8.69
C ALA A 125 2.95 11.73 9.51
N ALA A 126 3.02 11.93 10.83
CA ALA A 126 3.88 11.18 11.74
C ALA A 126 3.56 9.66 11.79
N ASP A 127 2.30 9.28 11.55
CA ASP A 127 1.86 7.89 11.52
C ASP A 127 1.95 7.27 10.12
N ASN A 128 2.16 8.08 9.10
CA ASN A 128 2.26 7.63 7.72
C ASN A 128 3.55 6.82 7.48
N LEU A 129 3.42 5.63 6.89
CA LEU A 129 4.59 4.79 6.58
C LEU A 129 5.58 5.47 5.63
N ALA A 130 5.13 6.37 4.77
CA ALA A 130 5.98 7.16 3.90
C ALA A 130 6.93 8.08 4.70
N PHE A 131 6.43 8.72 5.77
CA PHE A 131 7.29 9.48 6.69
C PHE A 131 8.24 8.58 7.47
N LYS A 132 7.71 7.47 8.03
CA LYS A 132 8.55 6.51 8.77
C LYS A 132 9.69 5.96 7.91
N ALA A 133 9.45 5.78 6.60
CA ALA A 133 10.46 5.37 5.64
C ALA A 133 11.54 6.45 5.47
N ALA A 134 11.16 7.71 5.31
CA ALA A 134 12.09 8.82 5.20
C ALA A 134 12.92 9.01 6.47
N ASP A 135 12.27 9.01 7.64
CA ASP A 135 12.94 9.15 8.95
C ASP A 135 13.94 8.01 9.19
N ARG A 136 13.54 6.74 9.01
CA ARG A 136 14.43 5.61 9.24
C ARG A 136 15.59 5.58 8.25
N LEU A 137 15.35 5.90 6.96
CA LEU A 137 16.41 5.93 5.97
C LEU A 137 17.41 7.06 6.26
N SER A 138 16.94 8.26 6.61
CA SER A 138 17.84 9.38 6.95
C SER A 138 18.76 9.04 8.12
N ARG A 139 18.20 8.36 9.16
CA ARG A 139 19.00 7.87 10.30
C ARG A 139 19.99 6.77 9.91
N ALA A 140 19.55 5.82 9.08
CA ALA A 140 20.38 4.70 8.64
C ALA A 140 21.59 5.16 7.80
N VAL A 141 21.43 6.23 7.02
CA VAL A 141 22.51 6.79 6.20
C VAL A 141 23.29 7.92 6.90
N GLY A 142 22.89 8.30 8.12
CA GLY A 142 23.53 9.35 8.90
C GLY A 142 23.34 10.75 8.28
N ARG A 143 22.17 11.01 7.68
CA ARG A 143 21.88 12.30 7.02
C ARG A 143 21.41 13.32 8.04
N ASP A 144 22.32 14.14 8.53
CA ASP A 144 22.14 15.13 9.59
C ASP A 144 22.00 16.58 9.08
N LEU A 145 22.08 16.78 7.77
CA LEU A 145 21.92 18.10 7.17
C LEU A 145 20.42 18.49 7.13
N PRO A 146 20.10 19.77 7.41
CA PRO A 146 18.72 20.23 7.38
C PRO A 146 18.06 20.03 6.02
N GLU A 147 16.94 19.32 5.98
CA GLU A 147 16.25 18.94 4.75
C GLU A 147 14.72 19.08 4.88
N ALA A 148 14.11 19.57 3.84
CA ALA A 148 12.65 19.62 3.69
C ALA A 148 12.20 18.67 2.58
N ILE A 149 11.29 17.76 2.92
CA ILE A 149 10.68 16.84 1.97
C ILE A 149 9.22 17.24 1.78
N GLN A 150 8.82 17.36 0.52
CA GLN A 150 7.42 17.52 0.12
C GLN A 150 6.99 16.26 -0.62
N LEU A 151 5.91 15.65 -0.15
CA LEU A 151 5.32 14.46 -0.74
C LEU A 151 3.84 14.71 -1.03
N ARG A 152 3.46 14.53 -2.30
CA ARG A 152 2.06 14.43 -2.70
C ARG A 152 1.76 12.99 -3.10
N ILE A 153 0.68 12.43 -2.57
CA ILE A 153 0.21 11.08 -2.87
C ILE A 153 -1.15 11.16 -3.54
N GLU A 154 -1.25 10.77 -4.80
CA GLU A 154 -2.52 10.53 -5.49
C GLU A 154 -2.95 9.09 -5.22
N LYS A 155 -3.90 8.93 -4.30
CA LYS A 155 -4.30 7.66 -3.73
C LYS A 155 -5.37 6.98 -4.57
N HIS A 156 -5.03 5.88 -5.21
CA HIS A 156 -5.93 5.01 -5.99
C HIS A 156 -6.17 3.65 -5.33
N ILE A 157 -5.25 3.22 -4.45
CA ILE A 157 -5.35 1.97 -3.71
C ILE A 157 -6.10 2.25 -2.41
N PRO A 158 -7.24 1.57 -2.15
CA PRO A 158 -8.02 1.81 -0.95
C PRO A 158 -7.27 1.35 0.30
N ALA A 159 -7.49 2.05 1.42
CA ALA A 159 -6.94 1.65 2.70
C ALA A 159 -7.64 0.39 3.24
N GLN A 160 -6.95 -0.33 4.14
CA GLN A 160 -7.48 -1.51 4.80
C GLN A 160 -8.08 -2.55 3.84
N GLY A 161 -7.46 -2.67 2.64
CA GLY A 161 -7.90 -3.61 1.61
C GLY A 161 -7.02 -4.87 1.50
N GLY A 162 -5.96 -5.00 2.28
CA GLY A 162 -4.98 -6.08 2.07
C GLY A 162 -4.15 -5.92 0.79
N LEU A 163 -4.21 -4.74 0.15
CA LEU A 163 -3.58 -4.44 -1.15
C LEU A 163 -2.20 -3.76 -1.02
N GLY A 164 -1.70 -3.57 0.19
CA GLY A 164 -0.35 -3.07 0.46
C GLY A 164 -0.11 -1.58 0.12
N GLY A 165 -1.14 -0.76 -0.07
CA GLY A 165 -0.99 0.61 -0.57
C GLY A 165 -0.06 1.50 0.27
N GLY A 166 -0.20 1.50 1.60
CA GLY A 166 0.68 2.27 2.50
C GLY A 166 2.13 1.78 2.47
N SER A 167 2.32 0.46 2.46
CA SER A 167 3.64 -0.17 2.36
C SER A 167 4.31 0.12 1.02
N SER A 168 3.53 0.12 -0.06
CA SER A 168 4.02 0.49 -1.39
C SER A 168 4.42 1.97 -1.45
N ASN A 169 3.65 2.88 -0.82
CA ASN A 169 4.02 4.29 -0.73
C ASN A 169 5.35 4.47 0.03
N ALA A 170 5.55 3.74 1.13
CA ALA A 170 6.81 3.74 1.87
C ALA A 170 7.98 3.25 1.00
N ALA A 171 7.82 2.12 0.30
CA ALA A 171 8.83 1.61 -0.62
C ALA A 171 9.16 2.60 -1.75
N ALA A 172 8.15 3.27 -2.32
CA ALA A 172 8.36 4.29 -3.33
C ALA A 172 9.15 5.50 -2.79
N VAL A 173 8.87 5.93 -1.55
CA VAL A 173 9.65 6.99 -0.87
C VAL A 173 11.08 6.54 -0.65
N LEU A 174 11.34 5.31 -0.20
CA LEU A 174 12.70 4.78 -0.05
C LEU A 174 13.47 4.84 -1.37
N VAL A 175 12.87 4.39 -2.47
CA VAL A 175 13.49 4.43 -3.80
C VAL A 175 13.72 5.87 -4.27
N GLY A 176 12.75 6.77 -4.04
CA GLY A 176 12.86 8.18 -4.39
C GLY A 176 13.96 8.89 -3.63
N LEU A 177 14.04 8.69 -2.31
CA LEU A 177 15.06 9.29 -1.46
C LEU A 177 16.45 8.69 -1.70
N ALA A 178 16.56 7.38 -1.93
CA ALA A 178 17.82 6.76 -2.33
C ALA A 178 18.38 7.44 -3.58
N LYS A 179 17.54 7.71 -4.57
CA LYS A 179 17.95 8.46 -5.77
C LYS A 179 18.27 9.92 -5.47
N ALA A 180 17.47 10.62 -4.65
CA ALA A 180 17.70 12.03 -4.30
C ALA A 180 18.99 12.23 -3.50
N TRP A 181 19.35 11.23 -2.70
CA TRP A 181 20.55 11.24 -1.85
C TRP A 181 21.77 10.55 -2.48
N ASP A 182 21.67 10.19 -3.76
CA ASP A 182 22.72 9.54 -4.54
C ASP A 182 23.27 8.26 -3.90
N LEU A 183 22.37 7.47 -3.30
CA LEU A 183 22.70 6.15 -2.77
C LEU A 183 22.79 5.15 -3.93
N ALA A 184 23.63 4.12 -3.74
CA ALA A 184 23.71 3.02 -4.71
C ALA A 184 22.34 2.33 -4.88
N ALA A 185 22.07 1.83 -6.10
CA ALA A 185 20.77 1.20 -6.41
C ALA A 185 20.50 -0.08 -5.59
N ASP A 186 21.57 -0.70 -5.08
CA ASP A 186 21.59 -1.91 -4.26
C ASP A 186 22.07 -1.65 -2.82
N ASP A 187 21.95 -0.40 -2.34
CA ASP A 187 22.34 -0.04 -0.98
C ASP A 187 21.54 -0.86 0.04
N GLU A 188 22.24 -1.71 0.79
CA GLU A 188 21.63 -2.63 1.76
C GLU A 188 20.81 -1.92 2.83
N ARG A 189 21.16 -0.67 3.20
CA ARG A 189 20.42 0.13 4.18
C ARG A 189 19.00 0.40 3.74
N VAL A 190 18.75 0.57 2.43
CA VAL A 190 17.39 0.73 1.87
C VAL A 190 16.57 -0.55 2.08
N ALA A 191 17.18 -1.71 1.82
CA ALA A 191 16.52 -3.00 2.02
C ALA A 191 16.27 -3.30 3.52
N ASP A 192 17.23 -2.97 4.40
CA ASP A 192 17.11 -3.12 5.84
C ASP A 192 15.97 -2.27 6.41
N VAL A 193 15.93 -1.00 6.02
CA VAL A 193 14.84 -0.10 6.40
C VAL A 193 13.49 -0.62 5.90
N ALA A 194 13.41 -1.10 4.66
CA ALA A 194 12.18 -1.66 4.12
C ALA A 194 11.70 -2.88 4.95
N ARG A 195 12.60 -3.83 5.27
CA ARG A 195 12.28 -4.98 6.13
C ARG A 195 11.80 -4.55 7.52
N SER A 196 12.46 -3.54 8.12
CA SER A 196 12.09 -3.03 9.45
C SER A 196 10.71 -2.35 9.47
N LEU A 197 10.21 -1.86 8.33
CA LEU A 197 8.90 -1.22 8.21
C LEU A 197 7.77 -2.23 8.00
N GLY A 198 8.08 -3.41 7.46
CA GLY A 198 7.13 -4.50 7.27
C GLY A 198 7.39 -5.33 6.01
N ALA A 199 6.87 -6.53 6.02
CA ALA A 199 7.03 -7.52 4.94
C ALA A 199 6.62 -6.99 3.57
N ASP A 200 5.45 -6.37 3.47
CA ASP A 200 4.95 -5.80 2.23
C ASP A 200 5.86 -4.69 1.68
N VAL A 201 6.53 -3.89 2.55
CA VAL A 201 7.45 -2.83 2.10
C VAL A 201 8.63 -3.43 1.36
N ALA A 202 9.22 -4.49 1.91
CA ALA A 202 10.34 -5.20 1.27
C ALA A 202 9.92 -5.83 -0.08
N PHE A 203 8.71 -6.41 -0.17
CA PHE A 203 8.18 -6.93 -1.42
C PHE A 203 8.15 -5.87 -2.53
N PHE A 204 7.69 -4.66 -2.23
CA PHE A 204 7.55 -3.61 -3.25
C PHE A 204 8.87 -3.07 -3.81
N LEU A 205 9.99 -3.27 -3.13
CA LEU A 205 11.32 -3.00 -3.71
C LEU A 205 11.64 -3.98 -4.85
N HIS A 206 11.12 -5.19 -4.79
CA HIS A 206 11.30 -6.24 -5.79
C HIS A 206 10.19 -6.25 -6.84
N GLY A 207 8.93 -6.15 -6.41
CA GLY A 207 7.74 -6.21 -7.25
C GLY A 207 7.57 -7.52 -8.01
N GLY A 208 6.77 -7.48 -9.06
CA GLY A 208 6.47 -8.65 -9.88
C GLY A 208 5.72 -9.73 -9.12
N CYS A 209 6.17 -10.98 -9.23
CA CYS A 209 5.67 -12.12 -8.47
C CYS A 209 6.80 -12.73 -7.65
N ALA A 210 6.57 -12.94 -6.35
CA ALA A 210 7.60 -13.44 -5.44
C ALA A 210 7.03 -14.34 -4.36
N LEU A 211 7.76 -15.43 -4.05
CA LEU A 211 7.60 -16.24 -2.87
C LEU A 211 8.43 -15.64 -1.74
N LEU A 212 7.78 -15.35 -0.63
CA LEU A 212 8.39 -14.86 0.59
C LEU A 212 8.09 -15.80 1.75
N GLY A 213 9.06 -15.94 2.65
CA GLY A 213 8.97 -16.73 3.88
C GLY A 213 9.32 -15.86 5.11
N GLY A 214 9.66 -16.52 6.23
CA GLY A 214 9.84 -15.83 7.51
C GLY A 214 8.48 -15.43 8.08
N VAL A 215 8.29 -14.15 8.41
CA VAL A 215 6.97 -13.58 8.69
C VAL A 215 6.40 -12.88 7.43
N GLY A 216 6.89 -13.27 6.24
CA GLY A 216 6.51 -12.73 4.93
C GLY A 216 7.50 -11.72 4.35
N GLU A 217 8.66 -11.47 5.00
CA GLU A 217 9.65 -10.45 4.61
C GLU A 217 10.87 -11.00 3.89
N VAL A 218 11.10 -12.31 3.96
CA VAL A 218 12.30 -12.94 3.38
C VAL A 218 12.01 -13.39 1.95
N LEU A 219 12.57 -12.70 0.98
CA LEU A 219 12.49 -13.11 -0.43
C LEU A 219 13.20 -14.48 -0.61
N GLN A 220 12.43 -15.52 -0.88
CA GLN A 220 12.95 -16.85 -1.18
C GLN A 220 13.21 -17.02 -2.67
N ARG A 221 12.26 -16.62 -3.52
CA ARG A 221 12.34 -16.81 -4.97
C ARG A 221 11.42 -15.83 -5.71
N ARG A 222 11.82 -15.43 -6.91
CA ARG A 222 10.95 -14.76 -7.88
C ARG A 222 10.29 -15.81 -8.78
N LEU A 223 9.01 -15.56 -9.10
CA LEU A 223 8.25 -16.35 -10.06
C LEU A 223 8.09 -15.57 -11.37
N GLU A 224 7.88 -16.28 -12.46
CA GLU A 224 7.43 -15.68 -13.71
C GLU A 224 6.08 -15.00 -13.48
N THR A 225 5.98 -13.73 -13.89
CA THR A 225 4.80 -12.90 -13.65
C THR A 225 3.67 -13.27 -14.62
N SER A 226 2.43 -13.24 -14.12
CA SER A 226 1.23 -13.29 -14.96
C SER A 226 0.82 -11.89 -15.43
N ARG A 227 -0.02 -11.85 -16.46
CA ARG A 227 -0.70 -10.64 -16.96
C ARG A 227 -2.21 -10.78 -16.99
N ARG A 228 -2.76 -11.78 -16.31
CA ARG A 228 -4.21 -11.99 -16.22
C ARG A 228 -4.91 -10.73 -15.72
N ALA A 229 -6.11 -10.51 -16.24
CA ALA A 229 -6.95 -9.44 -15.75
C ALA A 229 -7.49 -9.78 -14.35
N VAL A 230 -7.67 -8.75 -13.55
CA VAL A 230 -8.10 -8.84 -12.14
C VAL A 230 -9.25 -7.88 -11.92
N VAL A 231 -10.27 -8.32 -11.24
CA VAL A 231 -11.23 -7.43 -10.60
C VAL A 231 -11.01 -7.43 -9.11
N LEU A 232 -10.91 -6.25 -8.51
CA LEU A 232 -10.83 -6.04 -7.07
C LEU A 232 -12.20 -5.57 -6.59
N VAL A 233 -12.71 -6.16 -5.52
CA VAL A 233 -13.97 -5.76 -4.87
C VAL A 233 -13.76 -5.66 -3.37
N LYS A 234 -14.22 -4.56 -2.77
CA LYS A 234 -14.07 -4.31 -1.34
C LYS A 234 -15.37 -3.76 -0.77
N PRO A 235 -15.90 -4.31 0.35
CA PRO A 235 -17.00 -3.69 1.08
C PRO A 235 -16.55 -2.35 1.69
N ALA A 236 -17.49 -1.54 2.15
CA ALA A 236 -17.19 -0.24 2.76
C ALA A 236 -16.29 -0.40 3.98
N GLU A 237 -16.54 -1.39 4.82
CA GLU A 237 -15.79 -1.65 6.03
C GLU A 237 -14.43 -2.33 5.76
N GLY A 238 -13.51 -2.14 6.69
CA GLY A 238 -12.20 -2.79 6.71
C GLY A 238 -12.12 -3.87 7.77
N VAL A 239 -11.12 -4.76 7.65
CA VAL A 239 -10.77 -5.74 8.67
C VAL A 239 -9.48 -5.32 9.36
N SER A 240 -9.46 -5.36 10.69
CA SER A 240 -8.23 -5.20 11.45
C SER A 240 -7.35 -6.44 11.28
N THR A 241 -6.14 -6.27 10.74
CA THR A 241 -5.17 -7.36 10.60
C THR A 241 -4.89 -8.04 11.94
N ALA A 242 -4.71 -7.27 13.01
CA ALA A 242 -4.44 -7.81 14.35
C ALA A 242 -5.60 -8.69 14.86
N GLU A 243 -6.85 -8.26 14.66
CA GLU A 243 -8.02 -9.06 15.05
C GLU A 243 -8.18 -10.31 14.18
N ALA A 244 -7.85 -10.24 12.89
CA ALA A 244 -7.87 -11.41 12.01
C ALA A 244 -6.87 -12.48 12.47
N TYR A 245 -5.63 -12.09 12.81
CA TYR A 245 -4.63 -13.02 13.36
C TYR A 245 -5.06 -13.59 14.72
N LYS A 246 -5.57 -12.77 15.63
CA LYS A 246 -6.10 -13.22 16.92
C LYS A 246 -7.26 -14.22 16.74
N ARG A 247 -8.11 -13.98 15.77
CA ARG A 247 -9.21 -14.90 15.44
C ARG A 247 -8.71 -16.20 14.82
N PHE A 248 -7.67 -16.12 13.98
CA PHE A 248 -7.00 -17.28 13.40
C PHE A 248 -6.37 -18.15 14.50
N ASP A 249 -5.69 -17.57 15.50
CA ASP A 249 -5.11 -18.28 16.63
C ASP A 249 -6.14 -19.10 17.42
N ALA A 250 -7.38 -18.61 17.51
CA ALA A 250 -8.44 -19.31 18.22
C ALA A 250 -8.98 -20.54 17.46
N ALA A 251 -8.81 -20.60 16.13
CA ALA A 251 -9.27 -21.70 15.28
C ALA A 251 -8.39 -21.83 14.03
N PRO A 252 -7.12 -22.25 14.18
CA PRO A 252 -6.18 -22.34 13.06
C PRO A 252 -6.66 -23.35 12.01
N ARG A 253 -6.53 -22.98 10.74
CA ARG A 253 -6.83 -23.86 9.60
C ARG A 253 -5.62 -23.89 8.67
N PRO A 254 -4.69 -24.83 8.84
CA PRO A 254 -3.52 -24.90 7.97
C PRO A 254 -3.93 -25.20 6.52
N VAL A 255 -3.14 -24.70 5.58
CA VAL A 255 -3.22 -25.13 4.18
C VAL A 255 -2.78 -26.62 4.13
N PRO A 256 -3.48 -27.50 3.40
CA PRO A 256 -3.07 -28.89 3.26
C PRO A 256 -1.63 -29.01 2.75
N GLU A 257 -0.84 -29.90 3.33
CA GLU A 257 0.61 -30.01 3.07
C GLU A 257 0.92 -30.25 1.60
N GLU A 258 0.17 -31.11 0.92
CA GLU A 258 0.36 -31.39 -0.51
C GLU A 258 0.07 -30.17 -1.39
N GLU A 259 -0.97 -29.38 -1.06
CA GLU A 259 -1.32 -28.16 -1.76
C GLU A 259 -0.23 -27.10 -1.54
N LEU A 260 0.18 -26.90 -0.29
CA LEU A 260 1.25 -25.98 0.04
C LEU A 260 2.56 -26.35 -0.67
N ALA A 261 2.97 -27.61 -0.62
CA ALA A 261 4.20 -28.07 -1.28
C ALA A 261 4.18 -27.84 -2.80
N ARG A 262 3.03 -28.08 -3.44
CA ARG A 262 2.84 -27.80 -4.87
C ARG A 262 3.01 -26.30 -5.17
N ASP A 263 2.36 -25.43 -4.41
CA ASP A 263 2.40 -23.99 -4.64
C ASP A 263 3.78 -23.39 -4.31
N LEU A 264 4.44 -23.89 -3.27
CA LEU A 264 5.84 -23.55 -2.97
C LEU A 264 6.81 -24.00 -4.08
N ALA A 265 6.51 -25.04 -4.83
CA ALA A 265 7.31 -25.49 -5.96
C ALA A 265 7.04 -24.71 -7.26
N ALA A 266 5.93 -23.95 -7.35
CA ALA A 266 5.55 -23.21 -8.55
C ALA A 266 6.63 -22.22 -8.98
N THR A 267 6.92 -22.18 -10.28
CA THR A 267 7.89 -21.24 -10.87
C THR A 267 7.22 -20.09 -11.62
N ARG A 268 5.93 -20.20 -11.87
CA ARG A 268 5.10 -19.22 -12.57
C ARG A 268 3.90 -18.84 -11.70
N ALA A 269 3.48 -17.60 -11.77
CA ALA A 269 2.29 -17.13 -11.05
C ALA A 269 1.00 -17.87 -11.47
N ASP A 270 0.92 -18.28 -12.74
CA ASP A 270 -0.25 -18.97 -13.28
C ASP A 270 -0.40 -20.43 -12.80
N ASP A 271 0.67 -21.02 -12.23
CA ASP A 271 0.68 -22.38 -11.70
C ASP A 271 0.32 -22.45 -10.20
N VAL A 272 0.14 -21.27 -9.56
CA VAL A 272 -0.21 -21.17 -8.13
C VAL A 272 -1.71 -21.36 -7.94
N ALA A 273 -2.12 -22.31 -7.12
CA ALA A 273 -3.50 -22.39 -6.67
C ALA A 273 -3.78 -21.31 -5.64
N LEU A 274 -4.91 -20.63 -5.80
CA LEU A 274 -5.27 -19.54 -4.90
C LEU A 274 -5.64 -20.07 -3.51
N ALA A 275 -4.87 -19.72 -2.48
CA ALA A 275 -5.13 -20.14 -1.11
C ALA A 275 -4.79 -19.02 -0.09
N ASN A 276 -5.68 -18.85 0.88
CA ASN A 276 -5.49 -17.92 2.01
C ASN A 276 -6.18 -18.50 3.25
N ASN A 277 -5.39 -19.06 4.16
CA ASN A 277 -5.93 -19.68 5.37
C ASN A 277 -6.32 -18.67 6.45
N LEU A 278 -6.00 -17.38 6.28
CA LEU A 278 -6.49 -16.29 7.14
C LEU A 278 -7.92 -15.84 6.75
N ALA A 279 -8.37 -16.14 5.51
CA ALA A 279 -9.67 -15.70 5.00
C ALA A 279 -10.87 -16.09 5.88
N PRO A 280 -10.98 -17.34 6.41
CA PRO A 280 -12.09 -17.69 7.29
C PRO A 280 -12.15 -16.86 8.57
N ALA A 281 -10.99 -16.45 9.12
CA ALA A 281 -10.94 -15.59 10.29
C ALA A 281 -11.40 -14.16 9.97
N ALA A 282 -11.00 -13.62 8.83
CA ALA A 282 -11.45 -12.33 8.35
C ALA A 282 -12.95 -12.30 8.03
N GLU A 283 -13.47 -13.34 7.35
CA GLU A 283 -14.91 -13.50 7.05
C GLU A 283 -15.76 -13.61 8.33
N ALA A 284 -15.23 -14.23 9.39
CA ALA A 284 -15.92 -14.28 10.68
C ALA A 284 -15.99 -12.93 11.40
N LEU A 285 -15.05 -12.01 11.13
CA LEU A 285 -15.03 -10.64 11.64
C LEU A 285 -15.94 -9.72 10.82
N LEU A 286 -15.96 -9.91 9.50
CA LEU A 286 -16.77 -9.13 8.57
C LEU A 286 -17.51 -10.08 7.61
N PRO A 287 -18.73 -10.53 7.98
CA PRO A 287 -19.49 -11.51 7.18
C PRO A 287 -19.78 -11.07 5.74
N GLU A 288 -19.79 -9.77 5.44
CA GLU A 288 -19.96 -9.25 4.08
C GLU A 288 -18.86 -9.75 3.13
N LEU A 289 -17.66 -10.10 3.63
CA LEU A 289 -16.60 -10.69 2.82
C LEU A 289 -17.03 -12.03 2.20
N SER A 290 -17.74 -12.87 2.95
CA SER A 290 -18.29 -14.12 2.40
C SER A 290 -19.32 -13.86 1.30
N VAL A 291 -20.13 -12.80 1.43
CA VAL A 291 -21.10 -12.39 0.40
C VAL A 291 -20.38 -11.92 -0.85
N VAL A 292 -19.34 -11.07 -0.71
CA VAL A 292 -18.52 -10.61 -1.84
C VAL A 292 -17.83 -11.78 -2.53
N ARG A 293 -17.22 -12.69 -1.76
CA ARG A 293 -16.54 -13.87 -2.31
C ARG A 293 -17.50 -14.79 -3.08
N ALA A 294 -18.64 -15.12 -2.49
CA ALA A 294 -19.65 -15.98 -3.15
C ALA A 294 -20.14 -15.34 -4.45
N TRP A 295 -20.46 -14.05 -4.43
CA TRP A 295 -20.89 -13.34 -5.63
C TRP A 295 -19.80 -13.29 -6.72
N LEU A 296 -18.52 -13.05 -6.34
CA LEU A 296 -17.40 -13.09 -7.29
C LEU A 296 -17.21 -14.50 -7.87
N ALA A 297 -17.37 -15.55 -7.06
CA ALA A 297 -17.31 -16.94 -7.50
C ALA A 297 -18.35 -17.27 -8.57
N GLU A 298 -19.57 -16.74 -8.45
CA GLU A 298 -20.60 -16.84 -9.48
C GLU A 298 -20.19 -16.13 -10.80
N GLN A 299 -19.38 -15.06 -10.72
CA GLN A 299 -18.99 -14.29 -11.89
C GLN A 299 -17.73 -14.83 -12.60
N ALA A 300 -16.77 -15.38 -11.86
CA ALA A 300 -15.42 -15.72 -12.34
C ALA A 300 -15.02 -17.18 -12.11
N GLY A 301 -15.86 -17.96 -11.43
CA GLY A 301 -15.55 -19.32 -10.98
C GLY A 301 -14.80 -19.35 -9.64
N GLU A 302 -15.13 -20.31 -8.79
CA GLU A 302 -14.66 -20.40 -7.40
C GLU A 302 -13.12 -20.43 -7.29
N ASN A 303 -12.45 -21.18 -8.14
CA ASN A 303 -11.00 -21.34 -8.12
C ASN A 303 -10.22 -20.08 -8.54
N ASN A 304 -10.90 -19.04 -9.00
CA ASN A 304 -10.30 -17.78 -9.43
C ASN A 304 -10.48 -16.65 -8.40
N VAL A 305 -11.09 -16.91 -7.25
CA VAL A 305 -11.46 -15.88 -6.27
C VAL A 305 -10.74 -16.08 -4.96
N LEU A 306 -10.13 -15.01 -4.42
CA LEU A 306 -9.46 -15.06 -3.13
C LEU A 306 -9.52 -13.70 -2.40
N LEU A 307 -9.54 -13.74 -1.07
CA LEU A 307 -9.30 -12.57 -0.21
C LEU A 307 -7.80 -12.22 -0.24
N SER A 308 -7.46 -10.96 -0.45
CA SER A 308 -6.06 -10.48 -0.41
C SER A 308 -5.62 -10.18 1.02
N GLY A 309 -4.60 -10.88 1.48
CA GLY A 309 -4.06 -10.69 2.85
C GLY A 309 -5.12 -10.93 3.92
N SER A 310 -5.19 -10.04 4.91
CA SER A 310 -6.23 -10.02 5.94
C SER A 310 -7.55 -9.40 5.45
N GLY A 311 -7.63 -8.99 4.20
CA GLY A 311 -8.77 -8.29 3.64
C GLY A 311 -8.67 -6.76 3.83
N SER A 312 -9.75 -6.07 3.54
CA SER A 312 -11.07 -6.53 3.13
C SER A 312 -11.30 -6.63 1.61
N ALA A 313 -10.28 -6.47 0.76
CA ALA A 313 -10.46 -6.66 -0.67
C ALA A 313 -10.40 -8.15 -1.05
N THR A 314 -11.41 -8.58 -1.81
CA THR A 314 -11.43 -9.86 -2.51
C THR A 314 -11.13 -9.60 -3.99
N PHE A 315 -10.32 -10.43 -4.59
CA PHE A 315 -10.03 -10.33 -6.02
C PHE A 315 -10.52 -11.57 -6.78
N ALA A 316 -10.80 -11.37 -8.06
CA ALA A 316 -11.01 -12.48 -8.99
C ALA A 316 -10.07 -12.33 -10.20
N LEU A 317 -9.48 -13.45 -10.61
CA LEU A 317 -8.71 -13.55 -11.85
C LEU A 317 -9.66 -13.91 -13.00
N VAL A 318 -9.58 -13.15 -14.08
CA VAL A 318 -10.41 -13.35 -15.28
C VAL A 318 -9.56 -13.28 -16.55
N ASP A 319 -10.11 -13.70 -17.68
CA ASP A 319 -9.33 -13.84 -18.91
C ASP A 319 -9.11 -12.48 -19.61
N THR A 320 -10.07 -11.57 -19.51
CA THR A 320 -10.02 -10.29 -20.23
C THR A 320 -10.25 -9.09 -19.34
N PHE A 321 -9.64 -7.95 -19.68
CA PHE A 321 -9.89 -6.69 -19.00
C PHE A 321 -11.33 -6.19 -19.19
N ALA A 322 -11.98 -6.53 -20.31
CA ALA A 322 -13.38 -6.23 -20.56
C ALA A 322 -14.30 -6.95 -19.56
N GLU A 323 -14.00 -8.21 -19.26
CA GLU A 323 -14.72 -8.99 -18.27
C GLU A 323 -14.50 -8.40 -16.86
N ALA A 324 -13.25 -8.12 -16.47
CA ALA A 324 -12.95 -7.44 -15.21
C ALA A 324 -13.72 -6.12 -15.05
N SER A 325 -13.81 -5.34 -16.12
CA SER A 325 -14.56 -4.06 -16.15
C SER A 325 -16.07 -4.26 -15.98
N ARG A 326 -16.64 -5.27 -16.64
CA ARG A 326 -18.06 -5.63 -16.50
C ARG A 326 -18.38 -6.03 -15.05
N ILE A 327 -17.56 -6.90 -14.46
CA ILE A 327 -17.75 -7.35 -13.08
C ILE A 327 -17.57 -6.19 -12.09
N ALA A 328 -16.57 -5.34 -12.28
CA ALA A 328 -16.35 -4.16 -11.44
C ALA A 328 -17.54 -3.20 -11.48
N THR A 329 -18.13 -2.97 -12.65
CA THR A 329 -19.35 -2.14 -12.79
C THR A 329 -20.53 -2.76 -12.04
N ALA A 330 -20.72 -4.08 -12.14
CA ALA A 330 -21.79 -4.78 -11.44
C ALA A 330 -21.56 -4.79 -9.90
N ALA A 331 -20.33 -4.86 -9.44
CA ALA A 331 -19.98 -4.74 -8.02
C ALA A 331 -20.25 -3.33 -7.48
N ALA A 332 -19.89 -2.30 -8.23
CA ALA A 332 -20.16 -0.90 -7.87
C ALA A 332 -21.66 -0.62 -7.78
N ALA A 333 -22.49 -1.22 -8.62
CA ALA A 333 -23.95 -1.12 -8.55
C ALA A 333 -24.53 -1.77 -7.26
N ARG A 334 -23.77 -2.61 -6.56
CA ARG A 334 -24.09 -3.20 -5.25
C ARG A 334 -23.62 -2.34 -4.06
N GLY A 335 -22.99 -1.19 -4.33
CA GLY A 335 -22.43 -0.30 -3.31
C GLY A 335 -21.01 -0.69 -2.86
N TRP A 336 -20.35 -1.67 -3.48
CA TRP A 336 -18.98 -2.02 -3.17
C TRP A 336 -17.98 -1.16 -3.95
N TRP A 337 -16.84 -0.85 -3.31
CA TRP A 337 -15.72 -0.33 -4.07
C TRP A 337 -15.20 -1.42 -5.01
N ALA A 338 -15.02 -1.08 -6.28
CA ALA A 338 -14.52 -2.03 -7.25
C ALA A 338 -13.60 -1.37 -8.29
N ARG A 339 -12.58 -2.10 -8.74
CA ARG A 339 -11.64 -1.66 -9.78
C ARG A 339 -11.19 -2.83 -10.65
N PRO A 340 -11.27 -2.69 -11.99
CA PRO A 340 -10.57 -3.58 -12.89
C PRO A 340 -9.09 -3.21 -12.93
N THR A 341 -8.22 -4.20 -12.98
CA THR A 341 -6.77 -4.06 -13.11
C THR A 341 -6.18 -5.31 -13.79
N SER A 342 -4.88 -5.51 -13.72
CA SER A 342 -4.21 -6.74 -14.14
C SER A 342 -3.06 -7.06 -13.20
N LEU A 343 -2.64 -8.31 -13.17
CA LEU A 343 -1.35 -8.73 -12.64
C LEU A 343 -0.24 -8.05 -13.45
N SER A 344 0.85 -7.66 -12.80
CA SER A 344 1.88 -6.81 -13.42
C SER A 344 3.27 -7.07 -12.84
N GLY A 345 4.30 -6.84 -13.63
CA GLY A 345 5.69 -6.83 -13.19
C GLY A 345 6.14 -5.53 -12.50
N LEU A 346 5.22 -4.63 -12.13
CA LEU A 346 5.55 -3.37 -11.50
C LEU A 346 6.22 -3.55 -10.14
N ARG A 347 7.03 -2.56 -9.78
CA ARG A 347 7.62 -2.37 -8.44
C ARG A 347 7.58 -0.89 -8.07
N ALA A 348 7.89 -0.57 -6.84
CA ALA A 348 8.16 0.80 -6.44
C ALA A 348 9.34 1.34 -7.27
N ALA A 349 9.14 2.45 -7.96
CA ALA A 349 10.13 2.97 -8.89
C ALA A 349 9.97 4.48 -9.13
N VAL A 350 11.08 5.14 -9.49
CA VAL A 350 11.02 6.47 -10.09
C VAL A 350 10.56 6.32 -11.53
N ALA A 351 9.48 7.01 -11.90
CA ALA A 351 9.01 7.04 -13.27
C ALA A 351 10.05 7.71 -14.19
N PRO A 352 10.22 7.26 -15.44
CA PRO A 352 11.10 7.95 -16.38
C PRO A 352 10.63 9.39 -16.56
N SER A 353 11.57 10.34 -16.55
CA SER A 353 11.33 11.71 -17.01
C SER A 353 11.04 11.67 -18.51
N ARG A 354 9.92 12.27 -18.91
CA ARG A 354 9.60 12.45 -20.32
C ARG A 354 10.46 13.55 -20.93
#